data_2d9c60d44f3a54000f96b50c2b737179
#
_entry.id   2d9c60d44f3a54000f96b50c2b737179
#
_cell.length_a   1.000
_cell.length_b   1.000
_cell.length_c   1.000
_cell.angle_alpha   90.00
_cell.angle_beta   90.00
_cell.angle_gamma   90.00
#
_symmetry.space_group_name_H-M   'P 1'
#
loop_
_entity.id
_entity.type
_entity.pdbx_description
1 polymer ?
#
loop_
_entity_poly.entity_id
_entity_poly.type
_entity_poly.pdbx_seq_one_letter_code
_entity_poly.pdbx_strand_id
1 'polypeptide(L)'
;PGAVDLRPGVPWVGDLDTPAWRRAWRRAASVAAADRSDPWGLPGLRAALCDHMRRTRGVTCEPEQVVVTRGATNGLDMLAATVLRPGDRVGLEEPGYLRAHAVLASRGAQVVPCPVDEHGLVVEGLPDDLRLVYTTPSHQYPLGGVLPVPRRQALLAWARRTGALVVEDDYDGEFRYDVAPLPALYGLDPRTVVHLGTMSKRLAADIGVGWLAAAPELAAAVARRRRQLNDRTSPVPQEAVRLLLEDGDLDRHIRRMRAEYARRRALVVRELDGLALRGDTAGLHLVVELPGPLAQRVLRRARDEGVLLDSLERHHAGPPTVTGLVIGYSTATVADLRHGLRLVRALIAADHA
;
A
#
# COMPACT_ATOMS: atom_id res chain seq x y z
N PRO A 1 -24.30 18.29 5.82
CA PRO A 1 -23.85 17.03 5.29
C PRO A 1 -22.33 17.11 5.15
N GLY A 2 -21.60 16.06 5.59
CA GLY A 2 -20.15 16.02 5.40
C GLY A 2 -19.81 15.87 3.92
N ALA A 3 -18.58 16.28 3.52
CA ALA A 3 -18.11 16.11 2.17
C ALA A 3 -18.03 14.62 1.79
N VAL A 4 -18.38 14.27 0.56
CA VAL A 4 -18.21 12.93 -0.01
C VAL A 4 -16.73 12.74 -0.36
N ASP A 5 -16.02 11.89 0.37
CA ASP A 5 -14.60 11.67 0.15
C ASP A 5 -14.37 10.46 -0.77
N LEU A 6 -13.94 10.73 -2.01
CA LEU A 6 -13.55 9.74 -3.02
C LEU A 6 -12.03 9.72 -3.25
N ARG A 7 -11.23 10.24 -2.32
CA ARG A 7 -9.78 10.15 -2.39
C ARG A 7 -9.32 8.72 -2.05
N PRO A 8 -8.24 8.23 -2.68
CA PRO A 8 -7.74 6.88 -2.45
C PRO A 8 -7.08 6.72 -1.08
N GLY A 9 -6.85 5.48 -0.70
CA GLY A 9 -5.91 5.15 0.36
C GLY A 9 -6.49 4.92 1.75
N VAL A 10 -7.82 4.94 1.92
CA VAL A 10 -8.49 4.62 3.19
C VAL A 10 -9.46 3.45 2.99
N PRO A 11 -9.49 2.42 3.86
CA PRO A 11 -10.43 1.32 3.76
C PRO A 11 -11.82 1.72 4.28
N TRP A 12 -12.82 0.89 4.01
CA TRP A 12 -14.14 1.00 4.64
C TRP A 12 -14.06 0.55 6.11
N VAL A 13 -14.42 1.41 7.02
CA VAL A 13 -14.42 1.12 8.46
C VAL A 13 -15.84 1.01 9.06
N GLY A 14 -16.89 1.32 8.29
CA GLY A 14 -18.26 1.35 8.79
C GLY A 14 -18.75 0.03 9.38
N ASP A 15 -18.25 -1.11 8.91
CA ASP A 15 -18.61 -2.45 9.37
C ASP A 15 -17.51 -3.14 10.19
N LEU A 16 -16.53 -2.37 10.68
CA LEU A 16 -15.39 -2.95 11.41
C LEU A 16 -15.76 -3.29 12.87
N ASP A 17 -16.64 -2.52 13.50
CA ASP A 17 -17.03 -2.69 14.89
C ASP A 17 -17.95 -3.92 15.09
N THR A 18 -17.41 -5.10 14.88
CA THR A 18 -18.07 -6.39 15.03
C THR A 18 -17.88 -6.97 16.44
N PRO A 19 -18.70 -7.98 16.86
CA PRO A 19 -18.44 -8.70 18.10
C PRO A 19 -17.03 -9.30 18.17
N ALA A 20 -16.50 -9.78 17.05
CA ALA A 20 -15.13 -10.31 16.95
C ALA A 20 -14.08 -9.22 17.22
N TRP A 21 -14.24 -8.05 16.58
CA TRP A 21 -13.40 -6.88 16.81
C TRP A 21 -13.38 -6.49 18.29
N ARG A 22 -14.57 -6.27 18.88
CA ARG A 22 -14.69 -5.89 20.30
C ARG A 22 -14.10 -6.94 21.25
N ARG A 23 -14.23 -8.23 20.93
CA ARG A 23 -13.63 -9.33 21.70
C ARG A 23 -12.11 -9.27 21.66
N ALA A 24 -11.53 -9.10 20.47
CA ALA A 24 -10.08 -9.01 20.29
C ALA A 24 -9.48 -7.84 21.07
N TRP A 25 -10.08 -6.64 20.97
CA TRP A 25 -9.61 -5.46 21.68
C TRP A 25 -9.75 -5.56 23.21
N ARG A 26 -10.88 -6.11 23.71
CA ARG A 26 -11.01 -6.35 25.16
C ARG A 26 -9.97 -7.32 25.69
N ARG A 27 -9.68 -8.40 24.96
CA ARG A 27 -8.62 -9.34 25.34
C ARG A 27 -7.24 -8.69 25.25
N ALA A 28 -6.97 -7.91 24.22
CA ALA A 28 -5.71 -7.22 24.05
C ALA A 28 -5.45 -6.17 25.16
N ALA A 29 -6.48 -5.56 25.73
CA ALA A 29 -6.34 -4.62 26.84
C ALA A 29 -5.74 -5.25 28.11
N SER A 30 -5.72 -6.59 28.22
CA SER A 30 -5.08 -7.31 29.34
C SER A 30 -3.60 -7.60 29.15
N VAL A 31 -2.99 -7.13 28.04
CA VAL A 31 -1.52 -7.25 27.86
C VAL A 31 -0.81 -6.54 28.99
N ALA A 32 0.06 -7.27 29.68
CA ALA A 32 0.82 -6.71 30.80
C ALA A 32 1.75 -5.59 30.32
N ALA A 33 1.85 -4.53 31.12
CA ALA A 33 2.85 -3.50 30.90
C ALA A 33 4.26 -4.10 31.06
N ALA A 34 5.17 -3.73 30.15
CA ALA A 34 6.56 -4.14 30.21
C ALA A 34 7.45 -2.90 30.42
N ASP A 35 8.52 -3.07 31.16
CA ASP A 35 9.55 -2.04 31.37
C ASP A 35 10.34 -1.73 30.09
N ARG A 36 10.40 -2.69 29.18
CA ARG A 36 11.09 -2.59 27.88
C ARG A 36 10.22 -3.12 26.76
N SER A 37 10.18 -2.40 25.65
CA SER A 37 9.54 -2.90 24.42
C SER A 37 10.53 -3.72 23.60
N ASP A 38 10.05 -4.84 23.06
CA ASP A 38 10.79 -5.61 22.08
C ASP A 38 10.88 -4.85 20.74
N PRO A 39 12.08 -4.55 20.22
CA PRO A 39 12.23 -3.86 18.94
C PRO A 39 11.73 -4.68 17.74
N TRP A 40 11.56 -5.98 17.90
CA TRP A 40 11.00 -6.88 16.89
C TRP A 40 9.46 -6.82 16.86
N GLY A 41 8.84 -6.42 17.95
CA GLY A 41 7.40 -6.57 18.19
C GLY A 41 7.04 -7.91 18.85
N LEU A 42 5.77 -8.09 19.19
CA LEU A 42 5.30 -9.25 19.93
C LEU A 42 5.61 -10.56 19.18
N PRO A 43 6.27 -11.56 19.82
CA PRO A 43 6.62 -12.82 19.18
C PRO A 43 5.41 -13.56 18.59
N GLY A 44 4.27 -13.59 19.32
CA GLY A 44 3.05 -14.22 18.84
C GLY A 44 2.49 -13.55 17.58
N LEU A 45 2.57 -12.21 17.47
CA LEU A 45 2.13 -11.53 16.25
C LEU A 45 3.06 -11.85 15.08
N ARG A 46 4.37 -11.90 15.28
CA ARG A 46 5.34 -12.26 14.22
C ARG A 46 5.05 -13.65 13.65
N ALA A 47 4.79 -14.63 14.51
CA ALA A 47 4.39 -15.98 14.08
C ALA A 47 3.06 -15.97 13.30
N ALA A 48 2.03 -15.27 13.80
CA ALA A 48 0.74 -15.16 13.13
C ALA A 48 0.85 -14.44 11.77
N LEU A 49 1.76 -13.45 11.63
CA LEU A 49 2.03 -12.77 10.36
C LEU A 49 2.73 -13.70 9.35
N CYS A 50 3.68 -14.55 9.78
CA CYS A 50 4.29 -15.55 8.90
C CYS A 50 3.23 -16.50 8.34
N ASP A 51 2.34 -17.00 9.17
CA ASP A 51 1.23 -17.85 8.74
C ASP A 51 0.27 -17.12 7.78
N HIS A 52 -0.06 -15.88 8.06
CA HIS A 52 -0.91 -15.06 7.21
C HIS A 52 -0.26 -14.84 5.84
N MET A 53 0.99 -14.40 5.78
CA MET A 53 1.72 -14.18 4.52
C MET A 53 1.87 -15.48 3.72
N ARG A 54 2.08 -16.61 4.38
CA ARG A 54 2.15 -17.92 3.72
C ARG A 54 0.83 -18.26 3.02
N ARG A 55 -0.31 -18.07 3.71
CA ARG A 55 -1.64 -18.39 3.17
C ARG A 55 -2.10 -17.43 2.09
N THR A 56 -1.80 -16.13 2.24
CA THR A 56 -2.38 -15.09 1.38
C THR A 56 -1.45 -14.64 0.26
N ARG A 57 -0.14 -14.72 0.45
CA ARG A 57 0.87 -14.17 -0.45
C ARG A 57 1.93 -15.16 -0.92
N GLY A 58 1.84 -16.45 -0.51
CA GLY A 58 2.83 -17.47 -0.87
C GLY A 58 4.23 -17.20 -0.30
N VAL A 59 4.31 -16.44 0.80
CA VAL A 59 5.57 -16.10 1.48
C VAL A 59 5.85 -17.09 2.58
N THR A 60 6.95 -17.84 2.48
CA THR A 60 7.46 -18.68 3.57
C THR A 60 8.58 -17.92 4.28
N CYS A 61 8.40 -17.62 5.54
CA CYS A 61 9.40 -16.97 6.39
C CYS A 61 9.26 -17.42 7.84
N GLU A 62 10.34 -17.23 8.60
CA GLU A 62 10.38 -17.48 10.03
C GLU A 62 10.15 -16.18 10.82
N PRO A 63 9.65 -16.25 12.08
CA PRO A 63 9.41 -15.05 12.89
C PRO A 63 10.63 -14.14 13.06
N GLU A 64 11.85 -14.67 12.98
CA GLU A 64 13.13 -13.94 13.05
C GLU A 64 13.41 -13.08 11.81
N GLN A 65 12.63 -13.28 10.75
CA GLN A 65 12.69 -12.47 9.53
C GLN A 65 11.65 -11.33 9.54
N VAL A 66 10.78 -11.28 10.55
CA VAL A 66 9.66 -10.31 10.61
C VAL A 66 9.90 -9.31 11.74
N VAL A 67 9.80 -8.02 11.41
CA VAL A 67 9.82 -6.89 12.36
C VAL A 67 8.47 -6.19 12.29
N VAL A 68 7.76 -6.11 13.41
CA VAL A 68 6.47 -5.39 13.48
C VAL A 68 6.72 -3.89 13.51
N THR A 69 6.03 -3.14 12.65
CA THR A 69 6.18 -1.69 12.47
C THR A 69 4.86 -0.95 12.71
N ARG A 70 4.88 0.39 12.70
CA ARG A 70 3.66 1.21 12.75
C ARG A 70 3.00 1.41 11.39
N GLY A 71 3.14 0.45 10.48
CA GLY A 71 2.67 0.46 9.10
C GLY A 71 3.83 0.47 8.10
N ALA A 72 3.51 0.33 6.80
CA ALA A 72 4.52 0.23 5.73
C ALA A 72 5.45 1.46 5.67
N THR A 73 4.92 2.67 5.84
CA THR A 73 5.72 3.91 5.84
C THR A 73 6.78 3.92 6.94
N ASN A 74 6.44 3.48 8.17
CA ASN A 74 7.44 3.33 9.24
C ASN A 74 8.42 2.20 8.95
N GLY A 75 7.96 1.10 8.35
CA GLY A 75 8.83 0.01 7.89
C GLY A 75 9.88 0.51 6.89
N LEU A 76 9.45 1.29 5.89
CA LEU A 76 10.34 1.92 4.92
C LEU A 76 11.33 2.87 5.59
N ASP A 77 10.87 3.70 6.53
CA ASP A 77 11.73 4.64 7.25
C ASP A 77 12.82 3.92 8.07
N MET A 78 12.45 2.85 8.78
CA MET A 78 13.41 2.06 9.55
C MET A 78 14.39 1.30 8.66
N LEU A 79 13.94 0.79 7.52
CA LEU A 79 14.81 0.20 6.51
C LEU A 79 15.80 1.24 5.97
N ALA A 80 15.29 2.38 5.52
CA ALA A 80 16.10 3.47 4.99
C ALA A 80 17.16 3.96 6.01
N ALA A 81 16.75 4.16 7.27
CA ALA A 81 17.65 4.51 8.37
C ALA A 81 18.73 3.45 8.64
N THR A 82 18.51 2.20 8.21
CA THR A 82 19.44 1.09 8.41
C THR A 82 20.42 0.93 7.27
N VAL A 83 19.95 1.06 6.02
CA VAL A 83 20.73 0.68 4.83
C VAL A 83 21.23 1.86 4.00
N LEU A 84 20.65 3.07 4.16
CA LEU A 84 21.02 4.23 3.35
C LEU A 84 22.02 5.13 4.07
N ARG A 85 22.86 5.77 3.26
CA ARG A 85 23.72 6.89 3.61
C ARG A 85 23.27 8.13 2.82
N PRO A 86 23.47 9.34 3.35
CA PRO A 86 23.23 10.55 2.58
C PRO A 86 23.96 10.52 1.21
N GLY A 87 23.24 10.82 0.14
CA GLY A 87 23.73 10.75 -1.23
C GLY A 87 23.49 9.41 -1.94
N ASP A 88 23.11 8.34 -1.26
CA ASP A 88 22.74 7.08 -1.93
C ASP A 88 21.57 7.31 -2.89
N ARG A 89 21.67 6.73 -4.09
CA ARG A 89 20.62 6.78 -5.10
C ARG A 89 19.59 5.67 -4.86
N VAL A 90 18.30 6.06 -4.89
CA VAL A 90 17.19 5.13 -4.65
C VAL A 90 16.14 5.28 -5.74
N GLY A 91 15.72 4.18 -6.35
CA GLY A 91 14.66 4.18 -7.35
C GLY A 91 13.27 4.23 -6.72
N LEU A 92 12.38 5.02 -7.30
CA LEU A 92 10.97 5.10 -6.93
C LEU A 92 10.11 5.14 -8.18
N GLU A 93 9.02 4.36 -8.22
CA GLU A 93 8.02 4.40 -9.27
C GLU A 93 7.54 5.84 -9.53
N GLU A 94 7.38 6.22 -10.83
CA GLU A 94 6.96 7.55 -11.26
C GLU A 94 5.90 7.45 -12.37
N PRO A 95 4.64 7.85 -12.14
CA PRO A 95 4.09 8.31 -10.86
C PRO A 95 4.09 7.24 -9.80
N GLY A 96 4.17 7.66 -8.52
CA GLY A 96 4.33 6.74 -7.41
C GLY A 96 3.82 7.24 -6.07
N TYR A 97 4.19 6.56 -5.02
CA TYR A 97 3.73 6.87 -3.66
C TYR A 97 4.57 7.98 -3.04
N LEU A 98 4.04 9.20 -3.00
CA LEU A 98 4.75 10.39 -2.50
C LEU A 98 5.26 10.31 -1.07
N ARG A 99 4.61 9.54 -0.19
CA ARG A 99 5.12 9.36 1.17
C ARG A 99 6.40 8.53 1.19
N ALA A 100 6.56 7.57 0.26
CA ALA A 100 7.82 6.87 0.11
C ALA A 100 8.92 7.83 -0.36
N HIS A 101 8.63 8.72 -1.32
CA HIS A 101 9.53 9.79 -1.73
C HIS A 101 9.97 10.64 -0.52
N ALA A 102 9.02 11.15 0.26
CA ALA A 102 9.31 11.99 1.41
C ALA A 102 10.17 11.27 2.47
N VAL A 103 9.89 9.99 2.74
CA VAL A 103 10.68 9.18 3.67
C VAL A 103 12.12 9.01 3.18
N LEU A 104 12.31 8.59 1.93
CA LEU A 104 13.63 8.35 1.37
C LEU A 104 14.47 9.63 1.29
N ALA A 105 13.85 10.73 0.82
CA ALA A 105 14.49 12.05 0.78
C ALA A 105 14.88 12.57 2.17
N SER A 106 14.04 12.33 3.21
CA SER A 106 14.33 12.73 4.59
C SER A 106 15.56 12.02 5.17
N ARG A 107 15.96 10.89 4.61
CA ARG A 107 17.17 10.15 4.96
C ARG A 107 18.41 10.59 4.13
N GLY A 108 18.27 11.66 3.34
CA GLY A 108 19.32 12.21 2.50
C GLY A 108 19.55 11.42 1.21
N ALA A 109 18.67 10.52 0.83
CA ALA A 109 18.78 9.79 -0.42
C ALA A 109 18.47 10.68 -1.63
N GLN A 110 19.13 10.41 -2.75
CA GLN A 110 18.79 10.96 -4.06
C GLN A 110 17.73 10.06 -4.71
N VAL A 111 16.48 10.53 -4.70
CA VAL A 111 15.37 9.76 -5.30
C VAL A 111 15.43 9.88 -6.82
N VAL A 112 15.52 8.74 -7.49
CA VAL A 112 15.56 8.60 -8.94
C VAL A 112 14.19 8.13 -9.42
N PRO A 113 13.49 8.91 -10.27
CA PRO A 113 12.21 8.48 -10.82
C PRO A 113 12.42 7.29 -11.77
N CYS A 114 11.68 6.21 -11.53
CA CYS A 114 11.67 5.00 -12.34
C CYS A 114 10.33 4.93 -13.08
N PRO A 115 10.31 4.93 -14.41
CA PRO A 115 9.07 4.99 -15.16
C PRO A 115 8.19 3.76 -14.92
N VAL A 116 6.87 3.99 -14.99
CA VAL A 116 5.85 2.94 -14.94
C VAL A 116 4.95 3.03 -16.17
N ASP A 117 4.40 1.88 -16.57
CA ASP A 117 3.39 1.79 -17.63
C ASP A 117 2.12 1.08 -17.11
N GLU A 118 1.28 0.55 -17.99
CA GLU A 118 0.07 -0.20 -17.64
C GLU A 118 0.35 -1.49 -16.86
N HIS A 119 1.58 -1.97 -16.88
CA HIS A 119 2.03 -3.18 -16.17
C HIS A 119 2.89 -2.88 -14.93
N GLY A 120 2.97 -1.63 -14.49
CA GLY A 120 3.77 -1.19 -13.35
C GLY A 120 5.20 -0.83 -13.74
N LEU A 121 6.16 -1.07 -12.84
CA LEU A 121 7.56 -0.67 -13.00
C LEU A 121 8.17 -1.18 -14.31
N VAL A 122 8.73 -0.26 -15.11
CA VAL A 122 9.56 -0.59 -16.28
C VAL A 122 10.95 -0.94 -15.76
N VAL A 123 11.32 -2.21 -15.90
CA VAL A 123 12.59 -2.73 -15.36
C VAL A 123 13.75 -2.44 -16.29
N GLU A 124 13.48 -2.41 -17.58
CA GLU A 124 14.47 -2.11 -18.61
C GLU A 124 14.99 -0.68 -18.44
N GLY A 125 16.29 -0.55 -18.30
CA GLY A 125 16.93 0.76 -18.11
C GLY A 125 16.98 1.25 -16.66
N LEU A 126 16.64 0.44 -15.69
CA LEU A 126 16.91 0.78 -14.29
C LEU A 126 18.41 1.02 -14.08
N PRO A 127 18.82 2.14 -13.45
CA PRO A 127 20.23 2.40 -13.17
C PRO A 127 20.86 1.32 -12.30
N ASP A 128 22.09 0.93 -12.62
CA ASP A 128 22.80 -0.14 -11.90
C ASP A 128 23.39 0.33 -10.56
N ASP A 129 23.41 1.61 -10.31
CA ASP A 129 23.98 2.23 -9.11
C ASP A 129 22.92 2.59 -8.04
N LEU A 130 21.70 2.10 -8.19
CA LEU A 130 20.69 2.25 -7.17
C LEU A 130 20.99 1.35 -5.96
N ARG A 131 20.90 1.93 -4.76
CA ARG A 131 21.02 1.18 -3.50
C ARG A 131 19.79 0.32 -3.22
N LEU A 132 18.61 0.82 -3.60
CA LEU A 132 17.35 0.10 -3.57
C LEU A 132 16.38 0.66 -4.63
N VAL A 133 15.36 -0.14 -4.97
CA VAL A 133 14.19 0.32 -5.71
C VAL A 133 12.93 0.00 -4.90
N TYR A 134 12.05 1.00 -4.74
CA TYR A 134 10.74 0.84 -4.12
C TYR A 134 9.67 0.66 -5.21
N THR A 135 8.84 -0.36 -5.06
CA THR A 135 7.81 -0.73 -6.03
C THR A 135 6.56 -1.29 -5.35
N THR A 136 5.41 -1.17 -6.02
CA THR A 136 4.12 -1.71 -5.61
C THR A 136 3.63 -2.76 -6.60
N PRO A 137 4.29 -3.94 -6.68
CA PRO A 137 4.17 -4.87 -7.81
C PRO A 137 2.85 -5.65 -7.87
N SER A 138 2.11 -5.68 -6.76
CA SER A 138 0.80 -6.34 -6.68
C SER A 138 -0.33 -5.47 -7.23
N HIS A 139 -0.18 -4.15 -7.10
CA HIS A 139 -1.11 -3.14 -7.58
C HIS A 139 -0.39 -1.79 -7.56
N GLN A 140 0.17 -1.40 -8.72
CA GLN A 140 0.98 -0.18 -8.84
C GLN A 140 0.20 1.05 -8.39
N TYR A 141 0.74 1.81 -7.47
CA TYR A 141 0.12 3.03 -7.00
C TYR A 141 0.71 4.27 -7.71
N PRO A 142 -0.12 5.12 -8.36
CA PRO A 142 -1.59 5.09 -8.37
C PRO A 142 -2.23 4.47 -9.62
N LEU A 143 -1.46 3.99 -10.63
CA LEU A 143 -2.01 3.62 -11.94
C LEU A 143 -2.74 2.26 -11.95
N GLY A 144 -2.52 1.42 -10.95
CA GLY A 144 -3.26 0.17 -10.77
C GLY A 144 -2.79 -1.01 -11.63
N GLY A 145 -1.63 -0.91 -12.27
CA GLY A 145 -1.05 -2.03 -13.02
C GLY A 145 -0.49 -3.13 -12.11
N VAL A 146 -0.47 -4.37 -12.59
CA VAL A 146 0.12 -5.52 -11.90
C VAL A 146 1.40 -5.93 -12.59
N LEU A 147 2.51 -5.98 -11.86
CA LEU A 147 3.82 -6.37 -12.40
C LEU A 147 3.78 -7.84 -12.86
N PRO A 148 3.89 -8.13 -14.16
CA PRO A 148 3.76 -9.49 -14.70
C PRO A 148 4.99 -10.34 -14.40
N VAL A 149 4.84 -11.66 -14.47
CA VAL A 149 5.90 -12.63 -14.11
C VAL A 149 7.24 -12.35 -14.82
N PRO A 150 7.30 -12.06 -16.13
CA PRO A 150 8.58 -11.76 -16.78
C PRO A 150 9.30 -10.56 -16.18
N ARG A 151 8.56 -9.47 -15.85
CA ARG A 151 9.15 -8.28 -15.23
C ARG A 151 9.57 -8.54 -13.79
N ARG A 152 8.83 -9.36 -13.03
CA ARG A 152 9.24 -9.82 -11.68
C ARG A 152 10.58 -10.55 -11.76
N GLN A 153 10.74 -11.47 -12.72
CA GLN A 153 12.00 -12.18 -12.93
C GLN A 153 13.14 -11.23 -13.35
N ALA A 154 12.88 -10.30 -14.28
CA ALA A 154 13.85 -9.30 -14.70
C ALA A 154 14.30 -8.39 -13.55
N LEU A 155 13.36 -7.94 -12.69
CA LEU A 155 13.65 -7.12 -11.52
C LEU A 155 14.53 -7.85 -10.50
N LEU A 156 14.23 -9.12 -10.22
CA LEU A 156 15.06 -9.93 -9.32
C LEU A 156 16.44 -10.22 -9.91
N ALA A 157 16.53 -10.45 -11.21
CA ALA A 157 17.81 -10.62 -11.91
C ALA A 157 18.65 -9.34 -11.86
N TRP A 158 18.04 -8.15 -12.07
CA TRP A 158 18.69 -6.87 -11.93
C TRP A 158 19.19 -6.67 -10.48
N ALA A 159 18.36 -6.92 -9.48
CA ALA A 159 18.74 -6.76 -8.07
C ALA A 159 19.92 -7.67 -7.67
N ARG A 160 19.92 -8.92 -8.13
CA ARG A 160 21.06 -9.86 -7.88
C ARG A 160 22.34 -9.39 -8.54
N ARG A 161 22.26 -8.87 -9.74
CA ARG A 161 23.42 -8.39 -10.51
C ARG A 161 24.04 -7.13 -9.90
N THR A 162 23.22 -6.20 -9.43
CA THR A 162 23.66 -4.91 -8.91
C THR A 162 23.93 -4.92 -7.40
N GLY A 163 23.40 -5.90 -6.67
CA GLY A 163 23.41 -5.93 -5.21
C GLY A 163 22.41 -4.95 -4.56
N ALA A 164 21.50 -4.37 -5.36
CA ALA A 164 20.44 -3.50 -4.87
C ALA A 164 19.34 -4.29 -4.15
N LEU A 165 18.65 -3.63 -3.21
CA LEU A 165 17.45 -4.20 -2.59
C LEU A 165 16.20 -3.84 -3.42
N VAL A 166 15.24 -4.75 -3.49
CA VAL A 166 13.88 -4.47 -3.94
C VAL A 166 12.98 -4.31 -2.71
N VAL A 167 12.37 -3.16 -2.55
CA VAL A 167 11.38 -2.90 -1.50
C VAL A 167 10.00 -3.06 -2.10
N GLU A 168 9.35 -4.18 -1.79
CA GLU A 168 8.00 -4.51 -2.20
C GLU A 168 7.01 -3.96 -1.17
N ASP A 169 6.23 -2.93 -1.52
CA ASP A 169 5.11 -2.48 -0.70
C ASP A 169 3.83 -3.20 -1.14
N ASP A 170 3.39 -4.16 -0.33
CA ASP A 170 2.21 -4.99 -0.56
C ASP A 170 1.03 -4.49 0.28
N TYR A 171 0.57 -3.28 -0.03
CA TYR A 171 -0.42 -2.57 0.77
C TYR A 171 -1.86 -3.10 0.62
N ASP A 172 -2.23 -3.68 -0.53
CA ASP A 172 -3.59 -4.12 -0.85
C ASP A 172 -3.66 -5.44 -1.65
N GLY A 173 -2.60 -6.22 -1.67
CA GLY A 173 -2.45 -7.41 -2.52
C GLY A 173 -3.49 -8.51 -2.33
N GLU A 174 -4.26 -8.52 -1.22
CA GLU A 174 -5.39 -9.45 -1.04
C GLU A 174 -6.67 -8.99 -1.75
N PHE A 175 -6.76 -7.72 -2.19
CA PHE A 175 -7.91 -7.15 -2.86
C PHE A 175 -7.81 -7.27 -4.39
N ARG A 176 -7.62 -8.48 -4.88
CA ARG A 176 -7.75 -8.84 -6.27
C ARG A 176 -9.08 -9.57 -6.50
N TYR A 177 -9.82 -9.24 -7.56
CA TYR A 177 -11.23 -9.61 -7.70
C TYR A 177 -11.50 -10.67 -8.75
N ASP A 178 -10.70 -10.73 -9.80
CA ASP A 178 -10.87 -11.60 -10.99
C ASP A 178 -10.12 -12.92 -10.88
N VAL A 179 -8.91 -12.90 -10.35
CA VAL A 179 -8.02 -14.07 -10.24
C VAL A 179 -7.35 -14.10 -8.86
N ALA A 180 -6.68 -15.22 -8.57
CA ALA A 180 -5.87 -15.30 -7.36
C ALA A 180 -4.71 -14.30 -7.40
N PRO A 181 -4.35 -13.67 -6.26
CA PRO A 181 -3.18 -12.81 -6.18
C PRO A 181 -1.91 -13.55 -6.61
N LEU A 182 -1.03 -12.86 -7.34
CA LEU A 182 0.31 -13.38 -7.61
C LEU A 182 1.09 -13.50 -6.28
N PRO A 183 1.97 -14.49 -6.15
CA PRO A 183 2.88 -14.57 -5.01
C PRO A 183 3.68 -13.26 -4.85
N ALA A 184 3.96 -12.87 -3.62
CA ALA A 184 4.80 -11.71 -3.35
C ALA A 184 6.23 -11.95 -3.88
N LEU A 185 6.92 -10.86 -4.29
CA LEU A 185 8.31 -10.92 -4.76
C LEU A 185 9.24 -11.51 -3.69
N TYR A 186 8.99 -11.17 -2.42
CA TYR A 186 9.75 -11.70 -1.29
C TYR A 186 9.75 -13.23 -1.25
N GLY A 187 8.62 -13.87 -1.57
CA GLY A 187 8.54 -15.33 -1.66
C GLY A 187 9.40 -15.95 -2.77
N LEU A 188 9.77 -15.16 -3.78
CA LEU A 188 10.63 -15.59 -4.90
C LEU A 188 12.12 -15.39 -4.60
N ASP A 189 12.48 -14.35 -3.84
CA ASP A 189 13.87 -14.08 -3.45
C ASP A 189 13.97 -13.29 -2.13
N PRO A 190 13.92 -13.95 -0.97
CA PRO A 190 13.96 -13.29 0.33
C PRO A 190 15.33 -12.67 0.67
N ARG A 191 16.36 -12.89 -0.14
CA ARG A 191 17.69 -12.29 0.06
C ARG A 191 17.80 -10.89 -0.53
N THR A 192 17.14 -10.64 -1.65
CA THR A 192 17.19 -9.35 -2.35
C THR A 192 15.93 -8.50 -2.15
N VAL A 193 14.82 -9.11 -1.71
CA VAL A 193 13.55 -8.42 -1.50
C VAL A 193 13.30 -8.14 -0.03
N VAL A 194 12.81 -6.95 0.27
CA VAL A 194 12.22 -6.58 1.56
C VAL A 194 10.73 -6.38 1.34
N HIS A 195 9.90 -7.14 2.04
CA HIS A 195 8.46 -7.03 1.96
C HIS A 195 7.92 -6.11 3.05
N LEU A 196 7.13 -5.12 2.66
CA LEU A 196 6.40 -4.24 3.56
C LEU A 196 4.92 -4.57 3.51
N GLY A 197 4.33 -4.78 4.68
CA GLY A 197 2.89 -5.00 4.82
C GLY A 197 2.27 -4.06 5.85
N THR A 198 0.97 -3.86 5.76
CA THR A 198 0.23 -2.95 6.65
C THR A 198 -1.18 -3.44 6.93
N MET A 199 -1.68 -3.21 8.14
CA MET A 199 -3.10 -3.40 8.48
C MET A 199 -3.97 -2.19 8.08
N SER A 200 -3.35 -1.08 7.67
CA SER A 200 -4.06 0.17 7.35
C SER A 200 -5.07 0.06 6.21
N LYS A 201 -4.90 -0.87 5.27
CA LYS A 201 -5.82 -1.09 4.16
C LYS A 201 -6.75 -2.28 4.40
N ARG A 202 -6.35 -3.19 5.29
CA ARG A 202 -7.10 -4.41 5.65
C ARG A 202 -8.11 -4.17 6.75
N LEU A 203 -7.78 -3.25 7.68
CA LEU A 203 -8.62 -2.93 8.85
C LEU A 203 -8.92 -1.43 8.93
N ALA A 204 -8.02 -0.65 9.55
CA ALA A 204 -8.15 0.80 9.67
C ALA A 204 -6.77 1.47 9.74
N ALA A 205 -6.67 2.69 9.25
CA ALA A 205 -5.40 3.41 9.15
C ALA A 205 -4.79 3.76 10.52
N ASP A 206 -5.62 3.95 11.54
CA ASP A 206 -5.25 4.37 12.88
C ASP A 206 -4.80 3.23 13.81
N ILE A 207 -4.93 1.96 13.38
CA ILE A 207 -4.44 0.80 14.14
C ILE A 207 -2.91 0.87 14.36
N GLY A 208 -2.18 1.44 13.41
CA GLY A 208 -0.74 1.62 13.54
C GLY A 208 0.03 0.30 13.66
N VAL A 209 -0.37 -0.74 12.92
CA VAL A 209 0.32 -2.03 12.82
C VAL A 209 0.63 -2.35 11.38
N GLY A 210 1.87 -2.69 11.13
CA GLY A 210 2.40 -3.21 9.88
C GLY A 210 3.60 -4.10 10.15
N TRP A 211 4.29 -4.52 9.13
CA TRP A 211 5.49 -5.35 9.26
C TRP A 211 6.46 -5.12 8.11
N LEU A 212 7.69 -5.49 8.38
CA LEU A 212 8.77 -5.64 7.43
C LEU A 212 9.25 -7.09 7.51
N ALA A 213 9.31 -7.80 6.38
CA ALA A 213 9.97 -9.09 6.29
C ALA A 213 11.21 -8.96 5.38
N ALA A 214 12.34 -9.50 5.85
CA ALA A 214 13.64 -9.40 5.18
C ALA A 214 14.53 -10.60 5.51
N ALA A 215 15.67 -10.71 4.84
CA ALA A 215 16.71 -11.66 5.22
C ALA A 215 17.07 -11.50 6.70
N PRO A 216 17.42 -12.59 7.43
CA PRO A 216 17.61 -12.56 8.88
C PRO A 216 18.57 -11.48 9.35
N GLU A 217 19.69 -11.29 8.66
CA GLU A 217 20.73 -10.31 9.00
C GLU A 217 20.21 -8.87 8.87
N LEU A 218 19.41 -8.61 7.82
CA LEU A 218 18.81 -7.30 7.58
C LEU A 218 17.69 -7.02 8.59
N ALA A 219 16.82 -7.99 8.86
CA ALA A 219 15.77 -7.87 9.87
C ALA A 219 16.38 -7.57 11.26
N ALA A 220 17.47 -8.28 11.63
CA ALA A 220 18.21 -8.02 12.86
C ALA A 220 18.84 -6.62 12.88
N ALA A 221 19.35 -6.13 11.75
CA ALA A 221 19.90 -4.76 11.64
C ALA A 221 18.80 -3.71 11.83
N VAL A 222 17.63 -3.90 11.23
CA VAL A 222 16.46 -3.03 11.41
C VAL A 222 16.00 -3.03 12.88
N ALA A 223 15.90 -4.18 13.52
CA ALA A 223 15.53 -4.28 14.93
C ALA A 223 16.54 -3.56 15.84
N ARG A 224 17.85 -3.68 15.57
CA ARG A 224 18.90 -2.92 16.28
C ARG A 224 18.73 -1.42 16.08
N ARG A 225 18.46 -0.97 14.85
CA ARG A 225 18.23 0.45 14.54
C ARG A 225 17.00 1.00 15.28
N ARG A 226 15.91 0.25 15.30
CA ARG A 226 14.70 0.61 16.08
C ARG A 226 15.01 0.80 17.57
N ARG A 227 15.79 -0.11 18.16
CA ARG A 227 16.24 0.02 19.56
C ARG A 227 17.04 1.30 19.79
N GLN A 228 17.98 1.62 18.88
CA GLN A 228 18.80 2.85 18.97
C GLN A 228 17.94 4.13 18.88
N LEU A 229 16.92 4.13 18.03
CA LEU A 229 16.02 5.27 17.82
C LEU A 229 14.86 5.29 18.83
N ASN A 230 14.77 4.31 19.74
CA ASN A 230 13.63 4.12 20.64
C ASN A 230 12.28 4.05 19.88
N ASP A 231 12.30 3.56 18.64
CA ASP A 231 11.11 3.34 17.83
C ASP A 231 10.35 2.11 18.34
N ARG A 232 9.05 2.27 18.58
CA ARG A 232 8.21 1.21 19.18
C ARG A 232 6.85 1.15 18.52
N THR A 233 6.27 -0.04 18.56
CA THR A 233 4.86 -0.27 18.22
C THR A 233 4.12 -0.66 19.50
N SER A 234 2.99 -0.01 19.79
CA SER A 234 2.20 -0.32 20.99
C SER A 234 1.82 -1.80 21.07
N PRO A 235 1.94 -2.46 22.25
CA PRO A 235 1.64 -3.88 22.37
C PRO A 235 0.13 -4.19 22.26
N VAL A 236 -0.75 -3.31 22.67
CA VAL A 236 -2.20 -3.56 22.66
C VAL A 236 -2.75 -3.73 21.23
N PRO A 237 -2.49 -2.82 20.26
CA PRO A 237 -2.88 -3.06 18.87
C PRO A 237 -2.22 -4.30 18.26
N GLN A 238 -0.96 -4.60 18.60
CA GLN A 238 -0.29 -5.81 18.13
C GLN A 238 -1.03 -7.06 18.59
N GLU A 239 -1.41 -7.12 19.86
CA GLU A 239 -2.13 -8.25 20.45
C GLU A 239 -3.55 -8.36 19.85
N ALA A 240 -4.26 -7.25 19.64
CA ALA A 240 -5.57 -7.27 18.99
C ALA A 240 -5.48 -7.84 17.57
N VAL A 241 -4.48 -7.43 16.78
CA VAL A 241 -4.25 -7.95 15.43
C VAL A 241 -3.88 -9.43 15.48
N ARG A 242 -3.01 -9.86 16.42
CA ARG A 242 -2.67 -11.28 16.61
C ARG A 242 -3.92 -12.13 16.83
N LEU A 243 -4.78 -11.71 17.74
CA LEU A 243 -6.02 -12.41 18.05
C LEU A 243 -6.96 -12.50 16.84
N LEU A 244 -7.10 -11.40 16.07
CA LEU A 244 -7.91 -11.39 14.84
C LEU A 244 -7.36 -12.36 13.78
N LEU A 245 -6.03 -12.50 13.69
CA LEU A 245 -5.37 -13.45 12.79
C LEU A 245 -5.59 -14.89 13.21
N GLU A 246 -5.31 -15.23 14.49
CA GLU A 246 -5.39 -16.59 15.04
C GLU A 246 -6.82 -17.11 15.09
N ASP A 247 -7.80 -16.28 15.45
CA ASP A 247 -9.23 -16.62 15.46
C ASP A 247 -9.83 -16.68 14.04
N GLY A 248 -9.07 -16.32 12.98
CA GLY A 248 -9.50 -16.27 11.59
C GLY A 248 -10.51 -15.14 11.29
N ASP A 249 -10.67 -14.20 12.22
CA ASP A 249 -11.59 -13.07 12.09
C ASP A 249 -11.12 -12.08 11.01
N LEU A 250 -9.80 -11.86 10.91
CA LEU A 250 -9.22 -11.04 9.85
C LEU A 250 -9.47 -11.64 8.46
N ASP A 251 -9.26 -12.94 8.28
CA ASP A 251 -9.49 -13.60 6.99
C ASP A 251 -10.96 -13.52 6.58
N ARG A 252 -11.90 -13.66 7.55
CA ARG A 252 -13.35 -13.47 7.30
C ARG A 252 -13.66 -12.04 6.91
N HIS A 253 -13.06 -11.07 7.58
CA HIS A 253 -13.19 -9.64 7.24
C HIS A 253 -12.67 -9.35 5.83
N ILE A 254 -11.45 -9.76 5.49
CA ILE A 254 -10.84 -9.56 4.16
C ILE A 254 -11.73 -10.16 3.06
N ARG A 255 -12.23 -11.40 3.23
CA ARG A 255 -13.13 -12.01 2.23
C ARG A 255 -14.41 -11.20 2.03
N ARG A 256 -15.04 -10.70 3.11
CA ARG A 256 -16.22 -9.83 3.03
C ARG A 256 -15.90 -8.54 2.31
N MET A 257 -14.82 -7.87 2.68
CA MET A 257 -14.41 -6.60 2.07
C MET A 257 -13.99 -6.77 0.61
N ARG A 258 -13.36 -7.89 0.25
CA ARG A 258 -13.04 -8.22 -1.14
C ARG A 258 -14.31 -8.26 -2.01
N ALA A 259 -15.37 -8.91 -1.57
CA ALA A 259 -16.64 -8.95 -2.28
C ALA A 259 -17.28 -7.55 -2.37
N GLU A 260 -17.25 -6.78 -1.29
CA GLU A 260 -17.81 -5.41 -1.27
C GLU A 260 -17.03 -4.47 -2.19
N TYR A 261 -15.70 -4.48 -2.17
CA TYR A 261 -14.88 -3.64 -3.04
C TYR A 261 -14.98 -4.03 -4.51
N ALA A 262 -15.14 -5.32 -4.83
CA ALA A 262 -15.45 -5.77 -6.19
C ALA A 262 -16.77 -5.16 -6.69
N ARG A 263 -17.82 -5.16 -5.86
CA ARG A 263 -19.12 -4.56 -6.16
C ARG A 263 -19.03 -3.04 -6.36
N ARG A 264 -18.26 -2.35 -5.49
CA ARG A 264 -18.02 -0.89 -5.58
C ARG A 264 -17.23 -0.54 -6.83
N ARG A 265 -16.19 -1.30 -7.16
CA ARG A 265 -15.44 -1.12 -8.41
C ARG A 265 -16.34 -1.26 -9.64
N ALA A 266 -17.17 -2.30 -9.68
CA ALA A 266 -18.13 -2.49 -10.78
C ALA A 266 -19.11 -1.31 -10.90
N LEU A 267 -19.52 -0.69 -9.77
CA LEU A 267 -20.30 0.54 -9.79
C LEU A 267 -19.52 1.69 -10.43
N VAL A 268 -18.25 1.91 -10.05
CA VAL A 268 -17.40 2.98 -10.61
C VAL A 268 -17.25 2.80 -12.12
N VAL A 269 -16.90 1.61 -12.57
CA VAL A 269 -16.75 1.30 -14.02
C VAL A 269 -18.03 1.59 -14.79
N ARG A 270 -19.18 1.19 -14.25
CA ARG A 270 -20.48 1.44 -14.89
C ARG A 270 -20.87 2.92 -14.91
N GLU A 271 -20.70 3.65 -13.80
CA GLU A 271 -21.10 5.08 -13.74
C GLU A 271 -20.16 5.96 -14.60
N LEU A 272 -18.92 5.52 -14.85
CA LEU A 272 -17.92 6.22 -15.65
C LEU A 272 -17.68 5.56 -17.02
N ASP A 273 -18.63 4.74 -17.48
CA ASP A 273 -18.55 4.08 -18.79
C ASP A 273 -18.35 5.10 -19.92
N GLY A 274 -17.48 4.77 -20.87
CA GLY A 274 -17.07 5.64 -21.97
C GLY A 274 -15.92 6.60 -21.65
N LEU A 275 -15.44 6.68 -20.40
CA LEU A 275 -14.22 7.40 -20.04
C LEU A 275 -12.99 6.50 -20.10
N ALA A 276 -11.80 7.08 -20.28
CA ALA A 276 -10.53 6.37 -20.26
C ALA A 276 -10.18 5.97 -18.82
N LEU A 277 -10.53 4.74 -18.44
CA LEU A 277 -10.26 4.19 -17.13
C LEU A 277 -8.97 3.37 -17.15
N ARG A 278 -8.14 3.53 -16.11
CA ARG A 278 -6.91 2.75 -15.90
C ARG A 278 -6.95 2.08 -14.53
N GLY A 279 -6.37 0.89 -14.44
CA GLY A 279 -6.25 0.07 -13.25
C GLY A 279 -6.83 -1.33 -13.45
N ASP A 280 -6.10 -2.34 -12.97
CA ASP A 280 -6.52 -3.75 -13.00
C ASP A 280 -7.77 -4.01 -12.16
N THR A 281 -8.32 -5.21 -12.27
CA THR A 281 -9.47 -5.65 -11.46
C THR A 281 -9.02 -5.98 -10.02
N ALA A 282 -8.49 -4.96 -9.35
CA ALA A 282 -7.87 -5.04 -8.03
C ALA A 282 -7.96 -3.71 -7.27
N GLY A 283 -7.55 -3.73 -6.01
CA GLY A 283 -7.26 -2.56 -5.19
C GLY A 283 -8.47 -1.79 -4.68
N LEU A 284 -8.23 -0.55 -4.28
CA LEU A 284 -9.20 0.32 -3.61
C LEU A 284 -9.49 1.62 -4.39
N HIS A 285 -8.91 1.77 -5.58
CA HIS A 285 -9.03 2.94 -6.44
C HIS A 285 -8.86 2.56 -7.92
N LEU A 286 -9.21 3.47 -8.78
CA LEU A 286 -8.86 3.46 -10.21
C LEU A 286 -8.56 4.89 -10.67
N VAL A 287 -8.01 5.02 -11.87
CA VAL A 287 -7.68 6.30 -12.49
C VAL A 287 -8.64 6.60 -13.64
N VAL A 288 -9.06 7.85 -13.74
CA VAL A 288 -9.70 8.41 -14.94
C VAL A 288 -8.67 9.31 -15.61
N GLU A 289 -8.20 8.92 -16.79
CA GLU A 289 -7.27 9.75 -17.56
C GLU A 289 -8.01 10.91 -18.19
N LEU A 290 -7.52 12.12 -17.96
CA LEU A 290 -8.06 13.37 -18.48
C LEU A 290 -6.91 14.32 -18.83
N PRO A 291 -7.11 15.23 -19.82
CA PRO A 291 -6.18 16.34 -20.00
C PRO A 291 -6.01 17.14 -18.70
N GLY A 292 -4.78 17.52 -18.35
CA GLY A 292 -4.47 18.19 -17.08
C GLY A 292 -5.36 19.41 -16.78
N PRO A 293 -5.55 20.36 -17.72
CA PRO A 293 -6.47 21.50 -17.49
C PRO A 293 -7.90 21.09 -17.16
N LEU A 294 -8.42 20.03 -17.80
CA LEU A 294 -9.75 19.50 -17.49
C LEU A 294 -9.79 18.85 -16.11
N ALA A 295 -8.83 18.00 -15.79
CA ALA A 295 -8.73 17.37 -14.47
C ALA A 295 -8.73 18.42 -13.35
N GLN A 296 -7.96 19.50 -13.50
CA GLN A 296 -7.89 20.59 -12.53
C GLN A 296 -9.23 21.36 -12.39
N ARG A 297 -9.97 21.58 -13.48
CA ARG A 297 -11.31 22.17 -13.41
C ARG A 297 -12.30 21.27 -12.67
N VAL A 298 -12.31 19.98 -13.03
CA VAL A 298 -13.19 18.99 -12.38
C VAL A 298 -12.88 18.90 -10.88
N LEU A 299 -11.61 18.86 -10.48
CA LEU A 299 -11.19 18.84 -9.07
C LEU A 299 -11.73 20.04 -8.28
N ARG A 300 -11.60 21.26 -8.84
CA ARG A 300 -12.11 22.48 -8.17
C ARG A 300 -13.63 22.45 -8.05
N ARG A 301 -14.34 22.23 -9.15
CA ARG A 301 -15.81 22.23 -9.17
C ARG A 301 -16.41 21.12 -8.30
N ALA A 302 -15.83 19.92 -8.33
CA ALA A 302 -16.26 18.83 -7.46
C ALA A 302 -16.11 19.20 -5.96
N ARG A 303 -15.00 19.85 -5.60
CA ARG A 303 -14.79 20.35 -4.23
C ARG A 303 -15.83 21.38 -3.82
N ASP A 304 -16.18 22.32 -4.71
CA ASP A 304 -17.19 23.34 -4.44
C ASP A 304 -18.59 22.71 -4.22
N GLU A 305 -18.85 21.56 -4.86
CA GLU A 305 -20.05 20.73 -4.69
C GLU A 305 -19.94 19.70 -3.54
N GLY A 306 -18.89 19.79 -2.72
CA GLY A 306 -18.69 18.91 -1.56
C GLY A 306 -18.19 17.50 -1.88
N VAL A 307 -17.60 17.25 -3.06
CA VAL A 307 -16.96 15.98 -3.43
C VAL A 307 -15.45 16.15 -3.49
N LEU A 308 -14.73 15.36 -2.70
CA LEU A 308 -13.27 15.37 -2.61
C LEU A 308 -12.67 14.27 -3.51
N LEU A 309 -11.83 14.68 -4.43
CA LEU A 309 -11.12 13.82 -5.37
C LEU A 309 -9.59 14.00 -5.20
N ASP A 310 -8.81 13.11 -5.78
CA ASP A 310 -7.36 13.22 -5.83
C ASP A 310 -6.87 13.45 -7.27
N SER A 311 -5.82 14.28 -7.42
CA SER A 311 -5.18 14.55 -8.70
C SER A 311 -4.11 13.50 -9.00
N LEU A 312 -4.12 12.93 -10.19
CA LEU A 312 -3.05 12.04 -10.64
C LEU A 312 -1.69 12.77 -10.73
N GLU A 313 -1.71 14.04 -11.12
CA GLU A 313 -0.50 14.87 -11.27
C GLU A 313 0.31 15.00 -9.98
N ARG A 314 -0.37 15.05 -8.82
CA ARG A 314 0.32 15.14 -7.52
C ARG A 314 1.17 13.91 -7.17
N HIS A 315 1.01 12.79 -7.87
CA HIS A 315 1.79 11.58 -7.65
C HIS A 315 3.09 11.53 -8.47
N HIS A 316 3.40 12.64 -9.16
CA HIS A 316 4.68 12.82 -9.84
C HIS A 316 5.62 13.68 -9.01
N ALA A 317 6.88 13.30 -8.94
CA ALA A 317 7.94 14.13 -8.35
C ALA A 317 8.46 15.15 -9.35
N GLY A 318 8.41 14.82 -10.65
CA GLY A 318 8.75 15.66 -11.78
C GLY A 318 7.55 16.16 -12.57
N PRO A 319 7.77 16.66 -13.80
CA PRO A 319 6.68 16.99 -14.72
C PRO A 319 5.77 15.78 -14.97
N PRO A 320 4.44 15.94 -14.89
CA PRO A 320 3.53 14.81 -15.04
C PRO A 320 3.56 14.25 -16.47
N THR A 321 3.72 12.93 -16.57
CA THR A 321 3.69 12.18 -17.84
C THR A 321 2.28 11.68 -18.16
N VAL A 322 1.42 11.57 -17.16
CA VAL A 322 0.01 11.20 -17.26
C VAL A 322 -0.79 12.06 -16.30
N THR A 323 -1.98 12.50 -16.73
CA THR A 323 -2.85 13.40 -15.98
C THR A 323 -4.25 12.85 -15.82
N GLY A 324 -4.97 13.28 -14.78
CA GLY A 324 -6.31 12.79 -14.51
C GLY A 324 -6.71 12.81 -13.05
N LEU A 325 -7.67 11.94 -12.70
CA LEU A 325 -8.23 11.81 -11.37
C LEU A 325 -7.95 10.42 -10.81
N VAL A 326 -7.57 10.34 -9.54
CA VAL A 326 -7.52 9.08 -8.81
C VAL A 326 -8.78 8.98 -7.95
N ILE A 327 -9.60 7.98 -8.22
CA ILE A 327 -10.90 7.78 -7.58
C ILE A 327 -10.85 6.57 -6.66
N GLY A 328 -10.89 6.83 -5.35
CA GLY A 328 -11.07 5.81 -4.32
C GLY A 328 -12.54 5.41 -4.21
N TYR A 329 -12.80 4.13 -4.07
CA TYR A 329 -14.16 3.60 -3.93
C TYR A 329 -14.38 2.83 -2.62
N SER A 330 -13.42 2.90 -1.73
CA SER A 330 -13.46 2.16 -0.47
C SER A 330 -14.13 2.92 0.68
N THR A 331 -14.01 4.24 0.76
CA THR A 331 -14.37 5.05 1.93
C THR A 331 -15.83 5.46 2.02
N ALA A 332 -16.42 5.88 0.91
CA ALA A 332 -17.78 6.44 0.87
C ALA A 332 -18.85 5.36 1.02
N THR A 333 -20.06 5.73 1.46
CA THR A 333 -21.22 4.84 1.30
C THR A 333 -21.53 4.60 -0.19
N VAL A 334 -22.24 3.53 -0.51
CA VAL A 334 -22.61 3.26 -1.93
C VAL A 334 -23.46 4.37 -2.53
N ALA A 335 -24.30 5.03 -1.72
CA ALA A 335 -25.11 6.17 -2.15
C ALA A 335 -24.24 7.39 -2.46
N ASP A 336 -23.31 7.73 -1.56
CA ASP A 336 -22.39 8.84 -1.73
C ASP A 336 -21.41 8.59 -2.90
N LEU A 337 -20.90 7.36 -3.02
CA LEU A 337 -20.05 6.97 -4.14
C LEU A 337 -20.78 7.21 -5.48
N ARG A 338 -22.03 6.72 -5.60
CA ARG A 338 -22.82 6.94 -6.82
C ARG A 338 -23.09 8.42 -7.07
N HIS A 339 -23.44 9.19 -6.05
CA HIS A 339 -23.65 10.64 -6.16
C HIS A 339 -22.39 11.33 -6.69
N GLY A 340 -21.24 11.10 -6.05
CA GLY A 340 -19.96 11.71 -6.46
C GLY A 340 -19.54 11.33 -7.87
N LEU A 341 -19.72 10.06 -8.27
CA LEU A 341 -19.40 9.61 -9.63
C LEU A 341 -20.26 10.28 -10.70
N ARG A 342 -21.56 10.44 -10.44
CA ARG A 342 -22.47 11.16 -11.37
C ARG A 342 -22.09 12.63 -11.51
N LEU A 343 -21.73 13.27 -10.40
CA LEU A 343 -21.22 14.64 -10.44
C LEU A 343 -19.94 14.72 -11.28
N VAL A 344 -18.96 13.85 -11.05
CA VAL A 344 -17.71 13.80 -11.84
C VAL A 344 -18.00 13.64 -13.32
N ARG A 345 -18.88 12.70 -13.70
CA ARG A 345 -19.28 12.50 -15.10
C ARG A 345 -19.93 13.75 -15.71
N ALA A 346 -20.85 14.39 -14.98
CA ALA A 346 -21.52 15.61 -15.43
C ALA A 346 -20.53 16.78 -15.64
N LEU A 347 -19.56 16.92 -14.72
CA LEU A 347 -18.53 17.95 -14.81
C LEU A 347 -17.58 17.75 -16.01
N ILE A 348 -17.23 16.49 -16.31
CA ILE A 348 -16.43 16.14 -17.49
C ILE A 348 -17.21 16.42 -18.77
N ALA A 349 -18.50 16.02 -18.84
CA ALA A 349 -19.33 16.23 -20.01
C ALA A 349 -19.60 17.71 -20.32
N ALA A 350 -19.80 18.52 -19.28
CA ALA A 350 -20.05 19.96 -19.43
C ALA A 350 -18.87 20.77 -19.99
N ASP A 351 -17.67 20.21 -20.00
CA ASP A 351 -16.48 20.86 -20.56
C ASP A 351 -16.23 20.49 -22.05
N HIS A 352 -16.98 19.50 -22.56
CA HIS A 352 -16.95 19.09 -23.97
C HIS A 352 -18.09 19.72 -24.81
N ALA A 353 -19.02 20.45 -24.16
CA ALA A 353 -20.09 21.20 -24.77
C ALA A 353 -19.76 22.68 -24.95
#